data_3b4324c7cb92926800746d72049547b1
#
_entry.id   3b4324c7cb92926800746d72049547b1
#
_cell.length_a   1.000
_cell.length_b   1.000
_cell.length_c   1.000
_cell.angle_alpha   90.00
_cell.angle_beta   90.00
_cell.angle_gamma   90.00
#
_symmetry.space_group_name_H-M   'P 1'
#
loop_
_entity.id
_entity.type
_entity.pdbx_description
1 polymer ?
#
loop_
_entity_poly.entity_id
_entity_poly.type
_entity_poly.pdbx_seq_one_letter_code
_entity_poly.pdbx_strand_id
1 'polypeptide(L)'
;AYLYGRKPEMILGGKGSRAYFSFEVEDVDIARLQKAIKNLVEEQEALRCTFHEDQYANVQESQEIDFTYYDLQILSSKEKDEKLEEIRKDLFERNFNINKGPLICFVATRIDDKKTIVHICHDGLVADGESHQIILKELENLYYGKQNASHCSFSEYTHYIKDMKENPEYSELLNEKVKRLSEFDTKPQLDA
;
A
#
# COMPACT_ATOMS: atom_id res chain seq x y z
N ALA A 1 -12.83 -7.07 -5.60
CA ALA A 1 -13.52 -5.90 -5.05
C ALA A 1 -12.86 -4.59 -5.53
N TYR A 2 -11.58 -4.32 -5.26
CA TYR A 2 -10.90 -3.04 -5.56
C TYR A 2 -10.86 -2.66 -7.04
N LEU A 3 -10.66 -3.63 -7.97
CA LEU A 3 -10.72 -3.37 -9.41
C LEU A 3 -12.15 -3.03 -9.87
N TYR A 4 -13.15 -3.72 -9.32
CA TYR A 4 -14.54 -3.45 -9.63
C TYR A 4 -15.00 -2.06 -9.17
N GLY A 5 -14.58 -1.62 -7.97
CA GLY A 5 -14.93 -0.30 -7.44
C GLY A 5 -14.41 0.87 -8.28
N ARG A 6 -13.45 0.64 -9.20
CA ARG A 6 -12.92 1.65 -10.13
C ARG A 6 -13.80 1.88 -11.36
N LYS A 7 -14.79 1.03 -11.61
CA LYS A 7 -15.68 1.19 -12.75
C LYS A 7 -16.57 2.41 -12.57
N PRO A 8 -16.72 3.28 -13.60
CA PRO A 8 -17.48 4.53 -13.50
C PRO A 8 -18.95 4.32 -13.09
N GLU A 9 -19.53 3.17 -13.43
CA GLU A 9 -20.92 2.81 -13.15
C GLU A 9 -21.18 2.41 -11.68
N MET A 10 -20.13 2.23 -10.88
CA MET A 10 -20.27 1.93 -9.45
C MET A 10 -20.55 3.21 -8.66
N ILE A 11 -21.36 3.12 -7.59
CA ILE A 11 -21.79 4.28 -6.76
C ILE A 11 -20.61 5.11 -6.24
N LEU A 12 -19.49 4.45 -5.92
CA LEU A 12 -18.22 5.09 -5.55
C LEU A 12 -17.20 5.06 -6.70
N GLY A 13 -17.71 4.90 -7.93
CA GLY A 13 -16.93 4.57 -9.10
C GLY A 13 -15.95 5.64 -9.55
N GLY A 14 -14.95 5.20 -10.27
CA GLY A 14 -13.91 6.04 -10.85
C GLY A 14 -12.75 6.37 -9.91
N LYS A 15 -12.86 6.07 -8.60
CA LYS A 15 -11.76 6.29 -7.64
C LYS A 15 -11.23 4.96 -7.11
N GLY A 16 -9.90 4.82 -7.12
CA GLY A 16 -9.24 3.68 -6.48
C GLY A 16 -9.37 3.74 -4.96
N SER A 17 -9.34 2.54 -4.33
CA SER A 17 -9.11 2.46 -2.88
C SER A 17 -7.67 2.81 -2.59
N ARG A 18 -7.44 3.73 -1.66
CA ARG A 18 -6.11 4.13 -1.24
C ARG A 18 -6.03 4.22 0.27
N ALA A 19 -4.84 4.04 0.79
CA ALA A 19 -4.54 4.29 2.18
C ALA A 19 -3.36 5.27 2.27
N TYR A 20 -3.44 6.14 3.25
CA TYR A 20 -2.43 7.12 3.58
C TYR A 20 -2.10 7.03 5.07
N PHE A 21 -0.83 7.09 5.38
CA PHE A 21 -0.34 7.24 6.75
C PHE A 21 0.94 8.05 6.77
N SER A 22 1.26 8.63 7.91
CA SER A 22 2.49 9.38 8.12
C SER A 22 3.03 9.16 9.53
N PHE A 23 4.33 9.32 9.68
CA PHE A 23 5.03 9.22 10.96
C PHE A 23 6.17 10.22 11.02
N GLU A 24 6.54 10.60 12.22
CA GLU A 24 7.65 11.51 12.48
C GLU A 24 8.91 10.70 12.74
N VAL A 25 10.04 11.17 12.21
CA VAL A 25 11.37 10.59 12.41
C VAL A 25 12.32 11.68 12.78
N GLU A 26 13.19 11.41 13.75
CA GLU A 26 14.26 12.32 14.14
C GLU A 26 15.58 11.95 13.43
N ASP A 27 16.38 12.98 13.12
CA ASP A 27 17.74 12.86 12.58
C ASP A 27 17.86 11.94 11.34
N VAL A 28 16.87 11.97 10.44
CA VAL A 28 16.85 11.12 9.27
C VAL A 28 17.80 11.64 8.18
N ASP A 29 18.62 10.73 7.64
CA ASP A 29 19.39 10.94 6.41
C ASP A 29 18.49 10.64 5.21
N ILE A 30 18.19 11.65 4.42
CA ILE A 30 17.27 11.56 3.27
C ILE A 30 17.81 10.65 2.16
N ALA A 31 19.11 10.68 1.90
CA ALA A 31 19.71 9.83 0.87
C ALA A 31 19.65 8.34 1.28
N ARG A 32 19.89 8.06 2.57
CA ARG A 32 19.75 6.72 3.14
C ARG A 32 18.29 6.26 3.11
N LEU A 33 17.35 7.13 3.45
CA LEU A 33 15.91 6.82 3.39
C LEU A 33 15.49 6.47 1.96
N GLN A 34 15.89 7.29 0.99
CA GLN A 34 15.58 7.03 -0.43
C GLN A 34 16.15 5.69 -0.90
N LYS A 35 17.38 5.35 -0.49
CA LYS A 35 17.99 4.06 -0.78
C LYS A 35 17.22 2.91 -0.13
N ALA A 36 16.80 3.06 1.11
CA ALA A 36 16.01 2.05 1.82
C ALA A 36 14.65 1.83 1.15
N ILE A 37 13.98 2.90 0.72
CA ILE A 37 12.72 2.83 -0.06
C ILE A 37 12.94 2.07 -1.37
N LYS A 38 14.03 2.38 -2.09
CA LYS A 38 14.35 1.67 -3.32
C LYS A 38 14.52 0.16 -3.07
N ASN A 39 15.31 -0.21 -2.08
CA ASN A 39 15.51 -1.62 -1.72
C ASN A 39 14.20 -2.29 -1.30
N LEU A 40 13.34 -1.61 -0.53
CA LEU A 40 12.03 -2.12 -0.14
C LEU A 40 11.18 -2.46 -1.38
N VAL A 41 11.11 -1.56 -2.36
CA VAL A 41 10.34 -1.79 -3.60
C VAL A 41 10.97 -2.92 -4.43
N GLU A 42 12.30 -3.06 -4.42
CA GLU A 42 13.00 -4.16 -5.10
C GLU A 42 12.75 -5.52 -4.42
N GLU A 43 12.71 -5.57 -3.09
CA GLU A 43 12.48 -6.79 -2.31
C GLU A 43 11.01 -7.24 -2.35
N GLN A 44 10.06 -6.29 -2.37
CA GLN A 44 8.63 -6.57 -2.29
C GLN A 44 7.95 -6.61 -3.66
N GLU A 45 7.67 -7.82 -4.17
CA GLU A 45 6.99 -8.01 -5.46
C GLU A 45 5.65 -7.29 -5.55
N ALA A 46 4.86 -7.29 -4.46
CA ALA A 46 3.56 -6.64 -4.42
C ALA A 46 3.64 -5.14 -4.75
N LEU A 47 4.71 -4.45 -4.32
CA LEU A 47 4.92 -3.02 -4.58
C LEU A 47 5.32 -2.73 -6.04
N ARG A 48 5.72 -3.77 -6.79
CA ARG A 48 6.06 -3.70 -8.21
C ARG A 48 4.96 -4.23 -9.13
N CYS A 49 3.77 -4.55 -8.57
CA CYS A 49 2.65 -5.03 -9.36
C CYS A 49 1.99 -3.91 -10.16
N THR A 50 1.60 -4.26 -11.38
CA THR A 50 0.66 -3.50 -12.22
C THR A 50 -0.55 -4.37 -12.52
N PHE A 51 -1.69 -3.74 -12.82
CA PHE A 51 -2.95 -4.44 -13.00
C PHE A 51 -3.60 -4.00 -14.31
N HIS A 52 -4.13 -4.95 -15.07
CA HIS A 52 -4.83 -4.71 -16.32
C HIS A 52 -6.31 -5.08 -16.19
N GLU A 53 -7.11 -4.63 -17.15
CA GLU A 53 -8.58 -4.84 -17.15
C GLU A 53 -9.00 -6.31 -17.18
N ASP A 54 -8.14 -7.18 -17.72
CA ASP A 54 -8.30 -8.64 -17.74
C ASP A 54 -8.08 -9.31 -16.39
N GLN A 55 -7.86 -8.51 -15.33
CA GLN A 55 -7.73 -8.91 -13.93
C GLN A 55 -6.42 -9.65 -13.59
N TYR A 56 -5.42 -9.62 -14.44
CA TYR A 56 -4.11 -10.16 -14.13
C TYR A 56 -3.24 -9.09 -13.45
N ALA A 57 -2.49 -9.54 -12.45
CA ALA A 57 -1.40 -8.78 -11.84
C ALA A 57 -0.09 -9.17 -12.53
N ASN A 58 0.68 -8.18 -12.97
CA ASN A 58 2.01 -8.39 -13.50
C ASN A 58 3.03 -7.83 -12.52
N VAL A 59 3.96 -8.68 -12.08
CA VAL A 59 5.12 -8.25 -11.30
C VAL A 59 6.17 -7.72 -12.26
N GLN A 60 6.51 -6.44 -12.14
CA GLN A 60 7.56 -5.82 -12.94
C GLN A 60 8.94 -6.25 -12.40
N GLU A 61 9.91 -6.47 -13.27
CA GLU A 61 11.30 -6.78 -12.87
C GLU A 61 11.91 -5.65 -12.04
N SER A 62 11.61 -4.40 -12.41
CA SER A 62 11.99 -3.21 -11.68
C SER A 62 10.88 -2.18 -11.72
N GLN A 63 10.81 -1.33 -10.71
CA GLN A 63 9.86 -0.23 -10.64
C GLN A 63 10.58 1.03 -10.17
N GLU A 64 10.41 2.14 -10.87
CA GLU A 64 10.87 3.43 -10.37
C GLU A 64 10.14 3.77 -9.08
N ILE A 65 10.90 4.33 -8.10
CA ILE A 65 10.29 4.78 -6.86
C ILE A 65 9.68 6.17 -7.06
N ASP A 66 8.47 6.35 -6.53
CA ASP A 66 7.83 7.64 -6.43
C ASP A 66 8.18 8.25 -5.06
N PHE A 67 9.29 8.97 -5.03
CA PHE A 67 9.80 9.62 -3.83
C PHE A 67 9.97 11.11 -4.05
N THR A 68 9.39 11.92 -3.17
CA THR A 68 9.51 13.38 -3.18
C THR A 68 10.06 13.86 -1.83
N TYR A 69 10.95 14.84 -1.87
CA TYR A 69 11.50 15.47 -0.67
C TYR A 69 11.18 16.97 -0.67
N TYR A 70 10.67 17.45 0.47
CA TYR A 70 10.46 18.85 0.76
C TYR A 70 11.29 19.29 1.95
N ASP A 71 12.05 20.37 1.81
CA ASP A 71 12.73 21.04 2.91
C ASP A 71 11.95 22.31 3.27
N LEU A 72 11.31 22.30 4.43
CA LEU A 72 10.49 23.41 4.92
C LEU A 72 11.19 24.19 6.05
N GLN A 73 12.46 23.92 6.34
CA GLN A 73 13.16 24.48 7.49
C GLN A 73 13.10 26.02 7.52
N ILE A 74 13.24 26.64 6.36
CA ILE A 74 13.29 28.10 6.23
C ILE A 74 11.91 28.79 6.27
N LEU A 75 10.82 28.03 6.21
CA LEU A 75 9.47 28.57 6.21
C LEU A 75 9.02 28.93 7.64
N SER A 76 8.15 29.92 7.76
CA SER A 76 7.45 30.22 9.01
C SER A 76 6.52 29.07 9.42
N SER A 77 6.14 29.01 10.70
CA SER A 77 5.22 27.96 11.19
C SER A 77 3.93 27.88 10.37
N LYS A 78 3.35 29.02 10.04
CA LYS A 78 2.13 29.07 9.24
C LYS A 78 2.32 28.49 7.84
N GLU A 79 3.39 28.88 7.15
CA GLU A 79 3.71 28.37 5.81
C GLU A 79 4.02 26.86 5.84
N LYS A 80 4.66 26.36 6.90
CA LYS A 80 4.87 24.91 7.13
C LYS A 80 3.54 24.19 7.22
N ASP A 81 2.62 24.68 8.05
CA ASP A 81 1.30 24.08 8.26
C ASP A 81 0.49 24.06 6.96
N GLU A 82 0.49 25.18 6.22
CA GLU A 82 -0.17 25.29 4.92
C GLU A 82 0.40 24.29 3.90
N LYS A 83 1.74 24.17 3.84
CA LYS A 83 2.41 23.22 2.94
C LYS A 83 2.18 21.76 3.30
N LEU A 84 2.17 21.43 4.60
CA LEU A 84 1.85 20.10 5.08
C LEU A 84 0.41 19.71 4.73
N GLU A 85 -0.52 20.64 4.85
CA GLU A 85 -1.92 20.39 4.48
C GLU A 85 -2.09 20.18 2.98
N GLU A 86 -1.38 20.98 2.16
CA GLU A 86 -1.32 20.79 0.70
C GLU A 86 -0.80 19.37 0.36
N ILE A 87 0.34 18.96 0.96
CA ILE A 87 0.92 17.64 0.72
C ILE A 87 -0.08 16.52 1.12
N ARG A 88 -0.72 16.65 2.28
CA ARG A 88 -1.71 15.68 2.74
C ARG A 88 -2.89 15.57 1.78
N LYS A 89 -3.40 16.72 1.33
CA LYS A 89 -4.50 16.77 0.39
C LYS A 89 -4.13 16.10 -0.95
N ASP A 90 -2.96 16.44 -1.50
CA ASP A 90 -2.48 15.87 -2.76
C ASP A 90 -2.33 14.34 -2.67
N LEU A 91 -1.79 13.84 -1.54
CA LEU A 91 -1.67 12.40 -1.30
C LEU A 91 -3.05 11.74 -1.11
N PHE A 92 -3.96 12.43 -0.43
CA PHE A 92 -5.32 11.91 -0.21
C PHE A 92 -6.16 11.89 -1.49
N GLU A 93 -5.90 12.80 -2.42
CA GLU A 93 -6.59 12.87 -3.72
C GLU A 93 -5.85 12.11 -4.83
N ARG A 94 -4.66 11.58 -4.53
CA ARG A 94 -3.80 10.94 -5.52
C ARG A 94 -4.49 9.78 -6.23
N ASN A 95 -4.41 9.77 -7.55
CA ASN A 95 -4.92 8.70 -8.38
C ASN A 95 -3.75 7.93 -9.02
N PHE A 96 -3.61 6.66 -8.64
CA PHE A 96 -2.56 5.79 -9.17
C PHE A 96 -2.96 5.22 -10.54
N ASN A 97 -2.02 5.22 -11.49
CA ASN A 97 -2.19 4.53 -12.76
C ASN A 97 -1.87 3.04 -12.59
N ILE A 98 -2.91 2.23 -12.43
CA ILE A 98 -2.75 0.80 -12.13
C ILE A 98 -2.08 0.00 -13.24
N ASN A 99 -2.10 0.50 -14.49
CA ASN A 99 -1.50 -0.19 -15.64
C ASN A 99 0.00 0.07 -15.75
N LYS A 100 0.52 1.12 -15.08
CA LYS A 100 1.93 1.53 -15.20
C LYS A 100 2.68 1.45 -13.86
N GLY A 101 1.99 1.66 -12.72
CA GLY A 101 2.65 1.86 -11.43
C GLY A 101 3.50 3.16 -11.40
N PRO A 102 4.28 3.39 -10.33
CA PRO A 102 4.16 2.68 -9.06
C PRO A 102 2.81 2.92 -8.37
N LEU A 103 2.34 1.95 -7.59
CA LEU A 103 1.08 2.04 -6.84
C LEU A 103 1.30 2.40 -5.36
N ILE A 104 2.48 2.86 -5.05
CA ILE A 104 2.89 3.40 -3.75
C ILE A 104 3.77 4.62 -3.98
N CYS A 105 3.64 5.62 -3.13
CA CYS A 105 4.51 6.80 -3.14
C CYS A 105 4.94 7.18 -1.74
N PHE A 106 6.08 7.83 -1.67
CA PHE A 106 6.71 8.27 -0.43
C PHE A 106 7.03 9.76 -0.52
N VAL A 107 6.73 10.50 0.53
CA VAL A 107 7.11 11.91 0.64
C VAL A 107 7.82 12.11 1.97
N ALA A 108 8.99 12.71 1.95
CA ALA A 108 9.70 13.13 3.15
C ALA A 108 9.66 14.65 3.26
N THR A 109 9.23 15.16 4.40
CA THR A 109 9.07 16.59 4.64
C THR A 109 9.88 16.99 5.87
N ARG A 110 11.01 17.66 5.67
CA ARG A 110 11.84 18.16 6.76
C ARG A 110 11.25 19.43 7.34
N ILE A 111 10.94 19.38 8.63
CA ILE A 111 10.28 20.47 9.37
C ILE A 111 11.32 21.38 10.04
N ASP A 112 12.33 20.78 10.64
CA ASP A 112 13.45 21.48 11.31
C ASP A 112 14.73 20.63 11.23
N ASP A 113 15.76 21.02 11.95
CA ASP A 113 17.09 20.36 11.94
C ASP A 113 17.01 18.88 12.32
N LYS A 114 16.03 18.48 13.12
CA LYS A 114 15.90 17.11 13.62
C LYS A 114 14.71 16.36 13.05
N LYS A 115 13.57 17.05 12.90
CA LYS A 115 12.27 16.45 12.62
C LYS A 115 11.99 16.37 11.13
N THR A 116 11.67 15.17 10.67
CA THR A 116 11.16 14.89 9.33
C THR A 116 9.86 14.09 9.45
N ILE A 117 8.85 14.46 8.68
CA ILE A 117 7.62 13.68 8.53
C ILE A 117 7.76 12.84 7.26
N VAL A 118 7.58 11.54 7.38
CA VAL A 118 7.52 10.62 6.25
C VAL A 118 6.07 10.26 6.01
N HIS A 119 5.60 10.50 4.80
CA HIS A 119 4.25 10.20 4.34
C HIS A 119 4.33 9.03 3.36
N ILE A 120 3.42 8.08 3.50
CA ILE A 120 3.28 6.94 2.60
C ILE A 120 1.83 6.88 2.15
N CYS A 121 1.63 6.81 0.83
CA CYS A 121 0.32 6.61 0.25
C CYS A 121 0.40 5.48 -0.78
N HIS A 122 -0.55 4.54 -0.72
CA HIS A 122 -0.58 3.42 -1.65
C HIS A 122 -2.00 3.09 -2.08
N ASP A 123 -2.10 2.38 -3.19
CA ASP A 123 -3.32 1.78 -3.65
C ASP A 123 -3.65 0.49 -2.90
N GLY A 124 -4.93 0.25 -2.60
CA GLY A 124 -5.38 -0.97 -1.94
C GLY A 124 -5.19 -2.27 -2.74
N LEU A 125 -4.73 -2.17 -4.00
CA LEU A 125 -4.37 -3.34 -4.80
C LEU A 125 -3.02 -3.95 -4.41
N VAL A 126 -2.10 -3.16 -3.82
CA VAL A 126 -0.74 -3.59 -3.52
C VAL A 126 -0.45 -3.72 -2.03
N ALA A 127 -1.26 -3.12 -1.18
CA ALA A 127 -1.08 -3.19 0.27
C ALA A 127 -2.43 -2.95 0.99
N ASP A 128 -2.57 -3.52 2.16
CA ASP A 128 -3.71 -3.37 3.07
C ASP A 128 -3.26 -2.86 4.46
N GLY A 129 -4.14 -2.91 5.44
CA GLY A 129 -3.83 -2.41 6.79
C GLY A 129 -2.70 -3.18 7.49
N GLU A 130 -2.60 -4.49 7.33
CA GLU A 130 -1.51 -5.30 7.88
C GLU A 130 -0.19 -5.01 7.16
N SER A 131 -0.25 -4.77 5.86
CA SER A 131 0.92 -4.42 5.05
C SER A 131 1.63 -3.16 5.54
N HIS A 132 0.93 -2.21 6.19
CA HIS A 132 1.56 -1.01 6.75
C HIS A 132 2.64 -1.36 7.79
N GLN A 133 2.36 -2.31 8.67
CA GLN A 133 3.30 -2.72 9.72
C GLN A 133 4.53 -3.40 9.10
N ILE A 134 4.32 -4.20 8.07
CA ILE A 134 5.40 -4.88 7.33
C ILE A 134 6.27 -3.83 6.63
N ILE A 135 5.65 -2.92 5.86
CA ILE A 135 6.36 -1.84 5.14
C ILE A 135 7.21 -1.02 6.12
N LEU A 136 6.65 -0.60 7.26
CA LEU A 136 7.38 0.20 8.25
C LEU A 136 8.55 -0.58 8.83
N LYS A 137 8.33 -1.84 9.22
CA LYS A 137 9.37 -2.69 9.81
C LYS A 137 10.52 -2.98 8.86
N GLU A 138 10.20 -3.27 7.62
CA GLU A 138 11.19 -3.57 6.60
C GLU A 138 11.95 -2.32 6.15
N LEU A 139 11.25 -1.20 6.01
CA LEU A 139 11.89 0.09 5.73
C LEU A 139 12.87 0.48 6.85
N GLU A 140 12.47 0.29 8.12
CA GLU A 140 13.36 0.50 9.26
C GLU A 140 14.60 -0.39 9.17
N ASN A 141 14.44 -1.68 8.94
CA ASN A 141 15.55 -2.62 8.79
C ASN A 141 16.52 -2.17 7.68
N LEU A 142 15.99 -1.88 6.51
CA LEU A 142 16.79 -1.44 5.35
C LEU A 142 17.48 -0.10 5.60
N TYR A 143 16.82 0.84 6.28
CA TYR A 143 17.43 2.11 6.67
C TYR A 143 18.64 1.91 7.56
N TYR A 144 18.59 0.98 8.51
CA TYR A 144 19.70 0.64 9.39
C TYR A 144 20.68 -0.40 8.84
N GLY A 145 20.52 -0.80 7.56
CA GLY A 145 21.40 -1.78 6.91
C GLY A 145 21.22 -3.20 7.43
N LYS A 146 20.07 -3.51 8.01
CA LYS A 146 19.69 -4.86 8.44
C LYS A 146 19.02 -5.58 7.27
N GLN A 147 19.15 -6.90 7.25
CA GLN A 147 18.42 -7.74 6.30
C GLN A 147 16.99 -7.97 6.79
N ASN A 148 16.04 -7.95 5.86
CA ASN A 148 14.69 -8.40 6.13
C ASN A 148 14.65 -9.94 6.20
N ALA A 149 13.60 -10.47 6.82
CA ALA A 149 13.36 -11.91 6.81
C ALA A 149 13.12 -12.38 5.35
N SER A 150 13.50 -13.62 5.06
CA SER A 150 13.12 -14.23 3.78
C SER A 150 11.61 -14.30 3.66
N HIS A 151 11.09 -13.84 2.55
CA HIS A 151 9.65 -13.84 2.24
C HIS A 151 9.34 -14.90 1.19
N CYS A 152 8.14 -15.45 1.29
CA CYS A 152 7.50 -16.09 0.15
C CYS A 152 7.20 -15.00 -0.90
N SER A 153 7.50 -15.25 -2.16
CA SER A 153 7.16 -14.31 -3.22
C SER A 153 5.64 -14.20 -3.37
N PHE A 154 5.15 -13.06 -3.87
CA PHE A 154 3.72 -12.90 -4.15
C PHE A 154 3.23 -13.94 -5.15
N SER A 155 4.06 -14.30 -6.10
CA SER A 155 3.80 -15.35 -7.09
C SER A 155 3.64 -16.72 -6.41
N GLU A 156 4.57 -17.14 -5.55
CA GLU A 156 4.48 -18.39 -4.79
C GLU A 156 3.22 -18.43 -3.91
N TYR A 157 2.90 -17.33 -3.23
CA TYR A 157 1.68 -17.23 -2.43
C TYR A 157 0.42 -17.44 -3.28
N THR A 158 0.34 -16.82 -4.46
CA THR A 158 -0.83 -16.99 -5.34
C THR A 158 -0.96 -18.41 -5.86
N HIS A 159 0.13 -19.09 -6.18
CA HIS A 159 0.13 -20.51 -6.54
C HIS A 159 -0.34 -21.39 -5.36
N TYR A 160 0.20 -21.15 -4.17
CA TYR A 160 -0.22 -21.87 -2.96
C TYR A 160 -1.74 -21.72 -2.71
N ILE A 161 -2.28 -20.51 -2.83
CA ILE A 161 -3.73 -20.28 -2.67
C ILE A 161 -4.55 -21.01 -3.75
N LYS A 162 -4.04 -21.07 -4.97
CA LYS A 162 -4.70 -21.82 -6.06
C LYS A 162 -4.73 -23.32 -5.74
N ASP A 163 -3.58 -23.90 -5.41
CA ASP A 163 -3.45 -25.30 -5.07
C ASP A 163 -4.32 -25.67 -3.85
N MET A 164 -4.33 -24.81 -2.83
CA MET A 164 -5.20 -24.97 -1.67
C MET A 164 -6.68 -25.03 -2.04
N LYS A 165 -7.14 -24.16 -2.97
CA LYS A 165 -8.53 -24.15 -3.43
C LYS A 165 -8.91 -25.37 -4.26
N GLU A 166 -7.96 -25.99 -4.94
CA GLU A 166 -8.14 -27.23 -5.71
C GLU A 166 -8.11 -28.49 -4.80
N ASN A 167 -7.71 -28.34 -3.52
CA ASN A 167 -7.72 -29.44 -2.55
C ASN A 167 -9.16 -29.84 -2.19
N PRO A 168 -9.50 -31.17 -2.22
CA PRO A 168 -10.81 -31.67 -1.81
C PRO A 168 -11.24 -31.24 -0.40
N GLU A 169 -10.33 -31.21 0.57
CA GLU A 169 -10.59 -30.76 1.95
C GLU A 169 -11.09 -29.30 1.99
N TYR A 170 -10.54 -28.41 1.12
CA TYR A 170 -11.01 -27.04 1.03
C TYR A 170 -12.45 -26.98 0.52
N SER A 171 -12.79 -27.80 -0.47
CA SER A 171 -14.15 -27.90 -1.02
C SER A 171 -15.14 -28.41 0.02
N GLU A 172 -14.76 -29.37 0.86
CA GLU A 172 -15.59 -29.88 1.97
C GLU A 172 -15.83 -28.76 3.02
N LEU A 173 -14.78 -28.07 3.45
CA LEU A 173 -14.89 -26.94 4.38
C LEU A 173 -15.75 -25.80 3.82
N LEU A 174 -15.63 -25.50 2.52
CA LEU A 174 -16.43 -24.49 1.87
C LEU A 174 -17.92 -24.89 1.85
N ASN A 175 -18.22 -26.14 1.52
CA ASN A 175 -19.59 -26.68 1.51
C ASN A 175 -20.21 -26.66 2.92
N GLU A 176 -19.44 -26.99 3.95
CA GLU A 176 -19.89 -26.89 5.34
C GLU A 176 -20.20 -25.44 5.73
N LYS A 177 -19.33 -24.48 5.36
CA LYS A 177 -19.57 -23.05 5.60
C LYS A 177 -20.81 -22.55 4.86
N VAL A 178 -20.98 -22.91 3.58
CA VAL A 178 -22.15 -22.53 2.80
C VAL A 178 -23.43 -23.08 3.45
N LYS A 179 -23.43 -24.34 3.90
CA LYS A 179 -24.55 -24.94 4.59
C LYS A 179 -24.89 -24.16 5.89
N ARG A 180 -23.90 -23.87 6.72
CA ARG A 180 -24.11 -23.05 7.94
C ARG A 180 -24.66 -21.68 7.64
N LEU A 181 -24.15 -21.00 6.59
CA LEU A 181 -24.64 -19.68 6.19
C LEU A 181 -26.08 -19.74 5.64
N SER A 182 -26.49 -20.83 4.99
CA SER A 182 -27.86 -21.01 4.50
C SER A 182 -28.89 -21.24 5.61
N GLU A 183 -28.45 -21.60 6.82
CA GLU A 183 -29.28 -21.77 8.01
C GLU A 183 -29.63 -20.42 8.69
N PHE A 184 -28.98 -19.33 8.29
CA PHE A 184 -29.32 -17.99 8.79
C PHE A 184 -30.53 -17.42 8.01
N ASP A 185 -31.64 -17.31 8.73
CA ASP A 185 -32.95 -16.91 8.15
C ASP A 185 -33.09 -15.36 8.03
N THR A 186 -32.18 -14.61 8.61
CA THR A 186 -32.26 -13.15 8.62
C THR A 186 -31.00 -12.49 8.07
N LYS A 187 -31.18 -11.60 7.09
CA LYS A 187 -30.11 -10.67 6.72
C LYS A 187 -29.81 -9.75 7.91
N PRO A 188 -28.53 -9.48 8.24
CA PRO A 188 -28.22 -8.48 9.24
C PRO A 188 -28.85 -7.15 8.83
N GLN A 189 -29.73 -6.62 9.68
CA GLN A 189 -30.28 -5.27 9.55
C GLN A 189 -29.36 -4.35 10.32
N LEU A 190 -28.80 -3.36 9.62
CA LEU A 190 -28.18 -2.21 10.26
C LEU A 190 -29.33 -1.26 10.61
N ASP A 191 -29.58 -1.05 11.90
CA ASP A 191 -30.46 0.03 12.35
C ASP A 191 -29.85 1.36 11.89
N ALA A 192 -30.66 2.14 11.18
CA ALA A 192 -30.26 3.43 10.60
C ALA A 192 -30.30 4.54 11.66
#